data_1ff290df623fac5aea55d8eaf5750435
#
_entry.id   1ff290df623fac5aea55d8eaf5750435
#
_cell.length_a   1.000
_cell.length_b   1.000
_cell.length_c   1.000
_cell.angle_alpha   90.00
_cell.angle_beta   90.00
_cell.angle_gamma   90.00
#
_symmetry.space_group_name_H-M   'P 1'
#
loop_
_entity.id
_entity.type
_entity.pdbx_description
1 polymer ?
#
loop_
_entity_poly.entity_id
_entity_poly.type
_entity_poly.pdbx_seq_one_letter_code
_entity_poly.pdbx_strand_id
1 'polypeptide(L)'
;PYVERDISWMYFNQRILLEAARPEVPLLERLTFLGIYSNNLDEFFRVRVATLNRIVEYADKNIQAEQETAACTLKQIGKLHNRYYKQFEEIFASIMEELKKENIYVIKDAEMTDEQKAFVTSFYRNKLNGSTNPLFLNGTRPLDDQTDEDIYLAIRLLRKDETGKIKEKDYACLLYTSPS
;
A
#
# COMPACT_ATOMS: atom_id res chain seq x y z
N PRO A 1 -34.55 -0.64 6.19
CA PRO A 1 -33.49 0.06 6.93
C PRO A 1 -32.50 0.64 5.94
N TYR A 2 -32.23 1.92 6.07
CA TYR A 2 -31.25 2.64 5.24
C TYR A 2 -29.84 2.28 5.75
N VAL A 3 -28.94 1.90 4.84
CA VAL A 3 -27.52 1.71 5.14
C VAL A 3 -26.77 2.92 4.57
N GLU A 4 -25.91 3.51 5.38
CA GLU A 4 -25.08 4.64 4.94
C GLU A 4 -24.25 4.26 3.71
N ARG A 5 -24.11 5.20 2.75
CA ARG A 5 -23.55 4.92 1.43
C ARG A 5 -22.12 4.37 1.48
N ASP A 6 -21.26 4.94 2.32
CA ASP A 6 -19.84 4.56 2.40
C ASP A 6 -19.68 3.20 3.10
N ILE A 7 -20.56 2.87 4.03
CA ILE A 7 -20.66 1.53 4.64
C ILE A 7 -21.17 0.51 3.63
N SER A 8 -22.19 0.87 2.83
CA SER A 8 -22.70 0.03 1.75
C SER A 8 -21.61 -0.26 0.71
N TRP A 9 -20.75 0.72 0.41
CA TRP A 9 -19.62 0.55 -0.49
C TRP A 9 -18.58 -0.45 0.06
N MET A 10 -18.30 -0.43 1.36
CA MET A 10 -17.41 -1.40 1.99
C MET A 10 -17.95 -2.84 1.84
N TYR A 11 -19.25 -3.05 1.98
CA TYR A 11 -19.87 -4.36 1.72
C TYR A 11 -19.81 -4.77 0.25
N PHE A 12 -19.96 -3.80 -0.67
CA PHE A 12 -19.80 -4.08 -2.09
C PHE A 12 -18.37 -4.55 -2.40
N ASN A 13 -17.34 -3.84 -1.92
CA ASN A 13 -15.95 -4.21 -2.16
C ASN A 13 -15.59 -5.56 -1.50
N GLN A 14 -16.19 -5.88 -0.35
CA GLN A 14 -16.06 -7.22 0.26
C GLN A 14 -16.51 -8.34 -0.67
N ARG A 15 -17.54 -8.12 -1.49
CA ARG A 15 -18.02 -9.16 -2.43
C ARG A 15 -16.95 -9.52 -3.45
N ILE A 16 -16.13 -8.56 -3.89
CA ILE A 16 -14.98 -8.79 -4.77
C ILE A 16 -13.94 -9.66 -4.05
N LEU A 17 -13.68 -9.35 -2.78
CA LEU A 17 -12.78 -10.15 -1.95
C LEU A 17 -13.28 -11.60 -1.77
N LEU A 18 -14.59 -11.78 -1.58
CA LEU A 18 -15.19 -13.11 -1.45
C LEU A 18 -15.13 -13.91 -2.77
N GLU A 19 -15.14 -13.25 -3.93
CA GLU A 19 -14.96 -13.91 -5.22
C GLU A 19 -13.54 -14.47 -5.36
N ALA A 20 -12.52 -13.78 -4.85
CA ALA A 20 -11.15 -14.28 -4.76
C ALA A 20 -11.01 -15.53 -3.87
N ALA A 21 -11.93 -15.75 -2.92
CA ALA A 21 -11.93 -16.91 -2.03
C ALA A 21 -12.53 -18.17 -2.66
N ARG A 22 -13.23 -18.04 -3.79
CA ARG A 22 -13.98 -19.15 -4.41
C ARG A 22 -13.06 -20.12 -5.14
N PRO A 23 -13.02 -21.40 -4.80
CA PRO A 23 -12.15 -22.38 -5.44
C PRO A 23 -12.54 -22.69 -6.90
N GLU A 24 -13.79 -22.38 -7.31
CA GLU A 24 -14.25 -22.55 -8.69
C GLU A 24 -13.67 -21.50 -9.65
N VAL A 25 -13.19 -20.36 -9.11
CA VAL A 25 -12.55 -19.31 -9.88
C VAL A 25 -11.10 -19.72 -10.19
N PRO A 26 -10.64 -19.60 -11.44
CA PRO A 26 -9.26 -19.90 -11.79
C PRO A 26 -8.25 -19.17 -10.93
N LEU A 27 -7.17 -19.84 -10.53
CA LEU A 27 -6.23 -19.37 -9.51
C LEU A 27 -5.64 -17.97 -9.80
N LEU A 28 -5.25 -17.70 -11.06
CA LEU A 28 -4.72 -16.39 -11.45
C LEU A 28 -5.80 -15.29 -11.46
N GLU A 29 -7.05 -15.66 -11.77
CA GLU A 29 -8.16 -14.71 -11.70
C GLU A 29 -8.49 -14.35 -10.23
N ARG A 30 -8.38 -15.31 -9.31
CA ARG A 30 -8.51 -15.04 -7.86
C ARG A 30 -7.47 -14.00 -7.41
N LEU A 31 -6.24 -14.10 -7.90
CA LEU A 31 -5.21 -13.10 -7.63
C LEU A 31 -5.57 -11.73 -8.21
N THR A 32 -6.16 -11.72 -9.42
CA THR A 32 -6.66 -10.49 -10.05
C THR A 32 -7.77 -9.85 -9.23
N PHE A 33 -8.71 -10.63 -8.67
CA PHE A 33 -9.75 -10.09 -7.79
C PHE A 33 -9.18 -9.47 -6.52
N LEU A 34 -8.11 -10.03 -5.93
CA LEU A 34 -7.41 -9.38 -4.82
C LEU A 34 -6.81 -8.03 -5.23
N GLY A 35 -6.23 -7.94 -6.43
CA GLY A 35 -5.74 -6.67 -6.98
C GLY A 35 -6.86 -5.64 -7.16
N ILE A 36 -8.00 -6.05 -7.73
CA ILE A 36 -9.18 -5.18 -7.89
C ILE A 36 -9.69 -4.69 -6.53
N TYR A 37 -9.81 -5.60 -5.55
CA TYR A 37 -10.21 -5.24 -4.19
C TYR A 37 -9.29 -4.17 -3.59
N SER A 38 -7.97 -4.35 -3.73
CA SER A 38 -6.96 -3.44 -3.21
C SER A 38 -7.02 -2.07 -3.87
N ASN A 39 -7.08 -2.02 -5.21
CA ASN A 39 -7.16 -0.76 -5.96
C ASN A 39 -8.44 0.02 -5.64
N ASN A 40 -9.58 -0.67 -5.55
CA ASN A 40 -10.84 -0.04 -5.16
C ASN A 40 -10.75 0.55 -3.75
N LEU A 41 -10.11 -0.17 -2.83
CA LEU A 41 -9.96 0.28 -1.45
C LEU A 41 -9.06 1.53 -1.37
N ASP A 42 -7.95 1.55 -2.12
CA ASP A 42 -7.05 2.70 -2.20
C ASP A 42 -7.80 3.95 -2.67
N GLU A 43 -8.54 3.87 -3.76
CA GLU A 43 -9.35 4.98 -4.28
C GLU A 43 -10.42 5.43 -3.28
N PHE A 44 -11.07 4.49 -2.60
CA PHE A 44 -12.06 4.81 -1.57
C PHE A 44 -11.43 5.60 -0.41
N PHE A 45 -10.26 5.20 0.06
CA PHE A 45 -9.56 5.91 1.11
C PHE A 45 -9.11 7.28 0.65
N ARG A 46 -8.56 7.39 -0.55
CA ARG A 46 -8.07 8.64 -1.15
C ARG A 46 -9.18 9.69 -1.30
N VAL A 47 -10.38 9.26 -1.71
CA VAL A 47 -11.48 10.18 -2.00
C VAL A 47 -12.46 10.28 -0.83
N ARG A 48 -13.02 9.15 -0.40
CA ARG A 48 -14.15 9.16 0.55
C ARG A 48 -13.71 9.34 1.99
N VAL A 49 -12.73 8.54 2.43
CA VAL A 49 -12.20 8.65 3.80
C VAL A 49 -11.54 10.01 4.01
N ALA A 50 -10.78 10.51 3.02
CA ALA A 50 -10.21 11.86 3.07
C ALA A 50 -11.29 12.95 3.19
N THR A 51 -12.41 12.81 2.48
CA THR A 51 -13.54 13.74 2.59
C THR A 51 -14.18 13.70 3.98
N LEU A 52 -14.42 12.50 4.52
CA LEU A 52 -14.98 12.34 5.87
C LEU A 52 -14.04 12.92 6.95
N ASN A 53 -12.73 12.73 6.81
CA ASN A 53 -11.75 13.33 7.72
C ASN A 53 -11.79 14.85 7.66
N ARG A 54 -11.89 15.47 6.49
CA ARG A 54 -12.05 16.92 6.34
C ARG A 54 -13.31 17.43 7.04
N ILE A 55 -14.44 16.72 6.93
CA ILE A 55 -15.67 17.10 7.64
C ILE A 55 -15.43 17.08 9.15
N VAL A 56 -14.74 16.09 9.67
CA VAL A 56 -14.42 16.01 11.10
C VAL A 56 -13.48 17.11 11.56
N GLU A 57 -12.47 17.47 10.74
CA GLU A 57 -11.44 18.46 11.12
C GLU A 57 -11.88 19.92 10.98
N TYR A 58 -12.63 20.24 9.90
CA TYR A 58 -12.88 21.64 9.49
C TYR A 58 -14.33 22.10 9.63
N ALA A 59 -15.20 21.30 10.23
CA ALA A 59 -16.59 21.71 10.37
C ALA A 59 -16.73 22.90 11.32
N ASP A 60 -17.46 23.91 10.88
CA ASP A 60 -17.88 25.05 11.69
C ASP A 60 -18.86 24.59 12.78
N LYS A 61 -18.95 25.34 13.90
CA LYS A 61 -19.84 25.03 15.04
C LYS A 61 -21.31 24.80 14.69
N ASN A 62 -21.73 25.23 13.48
CA ASN A 62 -23.09 25.05 12.98
C ASN A 62 -23.36 23.66 12.37
N ILE A 63 -22.33 22.77 12.25
CA ILE A 63 -22.40 21.49 11.52
C ILE A 63 -22.02 20.31 12.44
N GLN A 64 -22.22 20.45 13.74
CA GLN A 64 -21.82 19.44 14.73
C GLN A 64 -22.47 18.07 14.47
N ALA A 65 -23.73 18.01 14.03
CA ALA A 65 -24.41 16.75 13.73
C ALA A 65 -23.79 16.01 12.52
N GLU A 66 -23.30 16.75 11.51
CA GLU A 66 -22.59 16.15 10.38
C GLU A 66 -21.21 15.62 10.78
N GLN A 67 -20.50 16.33 11.68
CA GLN A 67 -19.21 15.86 12.23
C GLN A 67 -19.39 14.55 12.99
N GLU A 68 -20.38 14.47 13.88
CA GLU A 68 -20.67 13.27 14.67
C GLU A 68 -21.02 12.09 13.76
N THR A 69 -21.79 12.34 12.70
CA THR A 69 -22.15 11.34 11.70
C THR A 69 -20.90 10.86 10.94
N ALA A 70 -20.06 11.78 10.46
CA ALA A 70 -18.83 11.46 9.74
C ALA A 70 -17.84 10.68 10.64
N ALA A 71 -17.68 11.10 11.89
CA ALA A 71 -16.83 10.39 12.86
C ALA A 71 -17.34 8.96 13.15
N CYS A 72 -18.66 8.79 13.27
CA CYS A 72 -19.28 7.49 13.44
C CYS A 72 -19.04 6.59 12.21
N THR A 73 -19.21 7.14 11.00
CA THR A 73 -18.97 6.44 9.73
C THR A 73 -17.50 6.02 9.61
N LEU A 74 -16.54 6.91 9.90
CA LEU A 74 -15.11 6.58 9.91
C LEU A 74 -14.78 5.44 10.86
N LYS A 75 -15.35 5.45 12.07
CA LYS A 75 -15.18 4.37 13.04
C LYS A 75 -15.71 3.04 12.53
N GLN A 76 -16.84 3.03 11.83
CA GLN A 76 -17.41 1.83 11.23
C GLN A 76 -16.55 1.34 10.06
N ILE A 77 -16.11 2.24 9.17
CA ILE A 77 -15.17 1.92 8.08
C ILE A 77 -13.92 1.25 8.64
N GLY A 78 -13.30 1.83 9.68
CA GLY A 78 -12.10 1.26 10.31
C GLY A 78 -12.32 -0.17 10.84
N LYS A 79 -13.47 -0.45 11.46
CA LYS A 79 -13.81 -1.80 11.92
C LYS A 79 -13.98 -2.79 10.76
N LEU A 80 -14.67 -2.38 9.70
CA LEU A 80 -14.87 -3.21 8.51
C LEU A 80 -13.56 -3.45 7.78
N HIS A 81 -12.72 -2.41 7.63
CA HIS A 81 -11.41 -2.51 7.03
C HIS A 81 -10.54 -3.53 7.76
N ASN A 82 -10.40 -3.43 9.08
CA ASN A 82 -9.61 -4.38 9.86
C ASN A 82 -10.10 -5.82 9.75
N ARG A 83 -11.41 -6.01 9.66
CA ARG A 83 -12.00 -7.34 9.44
C ARG A 83 -11.68 -7.88 8.05
N TYR A 84 -11.84 -7.06 7.01
CA TYR A 84 -11.63 -7.48 5.63
C TYR A 84 -10.15 -7.63 5.29
N TYR A 85 -9.28 -6.85 5.94
CA TYR A 85 -7.84 -7.00 5.83
C TYR A 85 -7.39 -8.40 6.27
N LYS A 86 -7.91 -8.91 7.39
CA LYS A 86 -7.63 -10.28 7.83
C LYS A 86 -8.11 -11.32 6.82
N GLN A 87 -9.32 -11.14 6.27
CA GLN A 87 -9.83 -12.03 5.22
C GLN A 87 -8.93 -11.98 3.96
N PHE A 88 -8.46 -10.78 3.59
CA PHE A 88 -7.53 -10.62 2.47
C PHE A 88 -6.23 -11.40 2.70
N GLU A 89 -5.62 -11.28 3.88
CA GLU A 89 -4.39 -11.99 4.22
C GLU A 89 -4.58 -13.52 4.18
N GLU A 90 -5.69 -14.03 4.71
CA GLU A 90 -6.02 -15.45 4.69
C GLU A 90 -6.21 -15.97 3.25
N ILE A 91 -6.94 -15.24 2.41
CA ILE A 91 -7.18 -15.60 1.01
C ILE A 91 -5.86 -15.53 0.23
N PHE A 92 -5.07 -14.48 0.41
CA PHE A 92 -3.77 -14.31 -0.23
C PHE A 92 -2.83 -15.47 0.12
N ALA A 93 -2.73 -15.81 1.40
CA ALA A 93 -1.91 -16.94 1.86
C ALA A 93 -2.36 -18.27 1.24
N SER A 94 -3.69 -18.52 1.15
CA SER A 94 -4.22 -19.70 0.49
C SER A 94 -3.84 -19.76 -1.00
N ILE A 95 -3.98 -18.65 -1.71
CA ILE A 95 -3.61 -18.54 -3.12
C ILE A 95 -2.10 -18.80 -3.30
N MET A 96 -1.24 -18.27 -2.43
CA MET A 96 0.19 -18.50 -2.48
C MET A 96 0.55 -19.98 -2.32
N GLU A 97 -0.14 -20.71 -1.42
CA GLU A 97 0.06 -22.14 -1.26
C GLU A 97 -0.45 -22.96 -2.47
N GLU A 98 -1.54 -22.52 -3.09
CA GLU A 98 -2.05 -23.16 -4.31
C GLU A 98 -1.12 -22.92 -5.50
N LEU A 99 -0.54 -21.72 -5.65
CA LEU A 99 0.46 -21.40 -6.68
C LEU A 99 1.69 -22.31 -6.58
N LYS A 100 2.14 -22.62 -5.37
CA LYS A 100 3.27 -23.55 -5.18
C LYS A 100 2.99 -24.95 -5.75
N LYS A 101 1.74 -25.41 -5.67
CA LYS A 101 1.34 -26.71 -6.26
C LYS A 101 1.42 -26.69 -7.79
N GLU A 102 1.26 -25.51 -8.38
CA GLU A 102 1.41 -25.28 -9.83
C GLU A 102 2.86 -24.88 -10.21
N ASN A 103 3.83 -25.06 -9.32
CA ASN A 103 5.25 -24.71 -9.47
C ASN A 103 5.49 -23.20 -9.72
N ILE A 104 4.60 -22.35 -9.20
CA ILE A 104 4.75 -20.89 -9.22
C ILE A 104 5.10 -20.43 -7.80
N TYR A 105 6.25 -19.78 -7.63
CA TYR A 105 6.77 -19.35 -6.34
C TYR A 105 6.99 -17.85 -6.32
N VAL A 106 6.43 -17.19 -5.32
CA VAL A 106 6.75 -15.80 -4.98
C VAL A 106 7.77 -15.84 -3.84
N ILE A 107 9.01 -15.54 -4.15
CA ILE A 107 10.14 -15.63 -3.21
C ILE A 107 10.61 -14.25 -2.77
N LYS A 108 11.00 -14.15 -1.51
CA LYS A 108 11.63 -12.95 -0.95
C LYS A 108 13.14 -12.97 -1.21
N ASP A 109 13.77 -11.80 -1.13
CA ASP A 109 15.23 -11.64 -1.35
C ASP A 109 16.08 -12.57 -0.46
N ALA A 110 15.66 -12.77 0.79
CA ALA A 110 16.33 -13.67 1.74
C ALA A 110 16.24 -15.17 1.35
N GLU A 111 15.26 -15.54 0.53
CA GLU A 111 14.98 -16.91 0.11
C GLU A 111 15.55 -17.24 -1.27
N MET A 112 16.13 -16.25 -1.96
CA MET A 112 16.71 -16.42 -3.30
C MET A 112 17.96 -17.31 -3.27
N THR A 113 18.06 -18.19 -4.27
CA THR A 113 19.32 -18.89 -4.57
C THR A 113 20.36 -17.92 -5.13
N ASP A 114 21.62 -18.34 -5.17
CA ASP A 114 22.69 -17.50 -5.71
C ASP A 114 22.50 -17.20 -7.20
N GLU A 115 21.95 -18.12 -7.98
CA GLU A 115 21.59 -17.91 -9.38
C GLU A 115 20.49 -16.86 -9.53
N GLN A 116 19.45 -16.94 -8.69
CA GLN A 116 18.35 -15.96 -8.67
C GLN A 116 18.86 -14.57 -8.27
N LYS A 117 19.74 -14.48 -7.26
CA LYS A 117 20.39 -13.22 -6.87
C LYS A 117 21.21 -12.63 -8.00
N ALA A 118 21.99 -13.46 -8.71
CA ALA A 118 22.76 -13.02 -9.86
C ALA A 118 21.87 -12.48 -10.98
N PHE A 119 20.76 -13.17 -11.28
CA PHE A 119 19.77 -12.71 -12.27
C PHE A 119 19.15 -11.36 -11.86
N VAL A 120 18.62 -11.26 -10.64
CA VAL A 120 17.99 -10.03 -10.14
C VAL A 120 18.98 -8.86 -10.12
N THR A 121 20.22 -9.11 -9.70
CA THR A 121 21.29 -8.09 -9.70
C THR A 121 21.59 -7.60 -11.12
N SER A 122 21.69 -8.52 -12.07
CA SER A 122 21.91 -8.19 -13.48
C SER A 122 20.72 -7.40 -14.06
N PHE A 123 19.51 -7.84 -13.78
CA PHE A 123 18.28 -7.15 -14.21
C PHE A 123 18.21 -5.73 -13.64
N TYR A 124 18.46 -5.56 -12.34
CA TYR A 124 18.51 -4.24 -11.71
C TYR A 124 19.51 -3.32 -12.40
N ARG A 125 20.77 -3.79 -12.57
CA ARG A 125 21.83 -2.97 -13.19
C ARG A 125 21.52 -2.57 -14.62
N ASN A 126 20.92 -3.45 -15.40
CA ASN A 126 20.69 -3.24 -16.83
C ASN A 126 19.38 -2.52 -17.14
N LYS A 127 18.36 -2.64 -16.28
CA LYS A 127 17.01 -2.14 -16.57
C LYS A 127 16.52 -1.07 -15.60
N LEU A 128 16.89 -1.15 -14.32
CA LEU A 128 16.30 -0.32 -13.28
C LEU A 128 17.25 0.73 -12.67
N ASN A 129 18.55 0.53 -12.79
CA ASN A 129 19.53 1.41 -12.13
C ASN A 129 19.43 2.90 -12.55
N GLY A 130 18.99 3.17 -13.78
CA GLY A 130 18.75 4.54 -14.28
C GLY A 130 17.43 5.17 -13.77
N SER A 131 16.48 4.35 -13.27
CA SER A 131 15.18 4.81 -12.80
C SER A 131 15.14 5.04 -11.29
N THR A 132 16.14 4.54 -10.55
CA THR A 132 16.20 4.63 -9.08
C THR A 132 17.23 5.66 -8.65
N ASN A 133 16.94 6.94 -8.84
CA ASN A 133 17.82 8.02 -8.39
C ASN A 133 17.42 8.48 -6.99
N PRO A 134 18.29 8.31 -5.96
CA PRO A 134 18.00 8.85 -4.64
C PRO A 134 18.06 10.39 -4.68
N LEU A 135 17.02 11.01 -4.11
CA LEU A 135 16.98 12.45 -3.92
C LEU A 135 17.54 12.76 -2.51
N PHE A 136 18.67 13.44 -2.46
CA PHE A 136 19.27 13.88 -1.19
C PHE A 136 18.55 15.11 -0.66
N LEU A 137 18.12 15.05 0.61
CA LEU A 137 17.39 16.11 1.29
C LEU A 137 18.35 17.06 2.00
N ASN A 138 19.13 17.82 1.24
CA ASN A 138 20.19 18.70 1.78
C ASN A 138 19.68 20.11 2.15
N GLY A 139 18.41 20.26 2.50
CA GLY A 139 17.84 21.53 2.98
C GLY A 139 17.68 22.64 1.93
N THR A 140 18.13 22.46 0.69
CA THR A 140 18.13 23.48 -0.36
C THR A 140 17.14 23.23 -1.49
N ARG A 141 16.46 22.08 -1.53
CA ARG A 141 15.37 21.81 -2.46
C ARG A 141 14.08 21.59 -1.70
N PRO A 142 13.03 22.39 -1.99
CA PRO A 142 11.70 22.07 -1.51
C PRO A 142 11.26 20.70 -2.07
N LEU A 143 10.51 19.96 -1.29
CA LEU A 143 9.86 18.71 -1.72
C LEU A 143 8.64 18.98 -2.64
N ASP A 144 8.56 20.18 -3.21
CA ASP A 144 7.39 20.71 -3.92
C ASP A 144 7.07 19.99 -5.24
N ASP A 145 8.02 19.23 -5.79
CA ASP A 145 7.82 18.46 -7.03
C ASP A 145 7.34 17.01 -6.76
N GLN A 146 7.01 16.68 -5.50
CA GLN A 146 6.53 15.33 -5.18
C GLN A 146 5.03 15.26 -5.34
N THR A 147 4.56 14.23 -6.06
CA THR A 147 3.13 13.98 -6.20
C THR A 147 2.60 13.25 -4.98
N ASP A 148 1.40 13.60 -4.53
CA ASP A 148 0.69 12.92 -3.42
C ASP A 148 0.35 11.45 -3.76
N GLU A 149 0.59 11.03 -4.99
CA GLU A 149 0.27 9.69 -5.50
C GLU A 149 1.44 8.71 -5.38
N ASP A 150 2.66 9.20 -5.16
CA ASP A 150 3.86 8.41 -5.12
C ASP A 150 4.21 7.92 -3.71
N ILE A 151 4.81 6.72 -3.65
CA ILE A 151 5.34 6.17 -2.40
C ILE A 151 6.85 6.39 -2.38
N TYR A 152 7.32 7.07 -1.35
CA TYR A 152 8.74 7.37 -1.14
C TYR A 152 9.31 6.57 0.02
N LEU A 153 10.49 5.99 -0.20
CA LEU A 153 11.28 5.37 0.85
C LEU A 153 12.19 6.42 1.48
N ALA A 154 11.97 6.75 2.75
CA ALA A 154 12.85 7.64 3.50
C ALA A 154 14.08 6.87 3.99
N ILE A 155 15.27 7.36 3.65
CA ILE A 155 16.55 6.74 3.95
C ILE A 155 17.35 7.68 4.85
N ARG A 156 17.75 7.21 6.02
CA ARG A 156 18.71 7.90 6.88
C ARG A 156 20.10 7.33 6.68
N LEU A 157 21.02 8.14 6.19
CA LEU A 157 22.41 7.80 5.97
C LEU A 157 23.24 8.23 7.19
N LEU A 158 24.09 7.34 7.66
CA LEU A 158 24.99 7.60 8.80
C LEU A 158 26.44 7.46 8.32
N ARG A 159 27.14 8.59 8.26
CA ARG A 159 28.58 8.59 8.02
C ARG A 159 29.32 8.33 9.34
N LYS A 160 30.11 7.27 9.37
CA LYS A 160 30.94 6.90 10.53
C LYS A 160 32.38 7.28 10.26
N ASP A 161 33.11 7.65 11.32
CA ASP A 161 34.55 7.80 11.29
C ASP A 161 35.26 6.43 11.38
N GLU A 162 36.56 6.43 11.34
CA GLU A 162 37.41 5.23 11.42
C GLU A 162 37.22 4.45 12.74
N THR A 163 36.70 5.11 13.77
CA THR A 163 36.38 4.49 15.08
C THR A 163 34.97 3.92 15.16
N GLY A 164 34.15 4.08 14.09
CA GLY A 164 32.75 3.65 14.04
C GLY A 164 31.77 4.64 14.66
N LYS A 165 32.24 5.82 15.14
CA LYS A 165 31.38 6.86 15.71
C LYS A 165 30.69 7.65 14.60
N ILE A 166 29.40 7.93 14.78
CA ILE A 166 28.60 8.70 13.82
C ILE A 166 29.11 10.13 13.79
N LYS A 167 29.63 10.57 12.63
CA LYS A 167 30.15 11.92 12.38
C LYS A 167 29.10 12.82 11.76
N GLU A 168 28.26 12.26 10.89
CA GLU A 168 27.29 13.03 10.13
C GLU A 168 26.03 12.20 9.86
N LYS A 169 24.89 12.87 9.75
CA LYS A 169 23.60 12.26 9.39
C LYS A 169 23.06 12.98 8.18
N ASP A 170 22.82 12.23 7.13
CA ASP A 170 22.17 12.71 5.90
C ASP A 170 20.83 12.00 5.71
N TYR A 171 19.97 12.61 4.93
CA TYR A 171 18.69 12.04 4.57
C TYR A 171 18.55 12.02 3.06
N ALA A 172 17.96 10.94 2.55
CA ALA A 172 17.60 10.82 1.16
C ALA A 172 16.22 10.21 1.05
N CYS A 173 15.53 10.45 -0.03
CA CYS A 173 14.34 9.69 -0.39
C CYS A 173 14.56 8.97 -1.73
N LEU A 174 13.93 7.84 -1.86
CA LEU A 174 13.90 7.06 -3.08
C LEU A 174 12.44 6.87 -3.49
N LEU A 175 12.13 7.18 -4.74
CA LEU A 175 10.83 6.87 -5.30
C LEU A 175 10.66 5.35 -5.39
N TYR A 176 9.67 4.81 -4.69
CA TYR A 176 9.41 3.38 -4.62
C TYR A 176 8.50 2.90 -5.73
N THR A 177 7.57 3.75 -6.17
CA THR A 177 6.67 3.46 -7.29
C THR A 177 7.40 3.68 -8.61
N SER A 178 7.43 2.65 -9.45
CA SER A 178 7.92 2.79 -10.83
C SER A 178 6.95 3.70 -11.60
N PRO A 179 7.45 4.67 -12.38
CA PRO A 179 6.59 5.34 -13.34
C PRO A 179 6.00 4.29 -14.30
N SER A 180 4.68 4.25 -14.36
CA SER A 180 3.90 3.36 -15.25
C SER A 180 4.09 3.77 -16.72
#